data_901c3e3c581119e7f45bce34bedf5fb7
#
_entry.id   901c3e3c581119e7f45bce34bedf5fb7
#
_cell.length_a   1.000
_cell.length_b   1.000
_cell.length_c   1.000
_cell.angle_alpha   90.00
_cell.angle_beta   90.00
_cell.angle_gamma   90.00
#
_symmetry.space_group_name_H-M   'P 1'
#
loop_
_entity.id
_entity.type
_entity.pdbx_description
1 polymer ?
#
loop_
_entity_poly.entity_id
_entity_poly.type
_entity_poly.pdbx_seq_one_letter_code
_entity_poly.pdbx_strand_id
1 'polypeptide(L)'
;MLIDTRIVASTAQNAANTAANVPDGHTTAVSRGRRTDVRVVPVSGMPVDQARVEDAVRDRLSQLDERFGKHVRVHVEENGTLS
;
A
#
# COMPACT_ATOMS: atom_id res chain seq x y z
N MET A 1 -8.69 -21.84 -5.03
CA MET A 1 -9.34 -20.91 -4.10
C MET A 1 -9.33 -19.52 -4.69
N LEU A 2 -10.46 -18.89 -4.69
CA LEU A 2 -10.57 -17.53 -5.22
C LEU A 2 -10.37 -16.54 -4.07
N ILE A 3 -9.48 -15.59 -4.30
CA ILE A 3 -9.26 -14.51 -3.35
C ILE A 3 -9.96 -13.27 -3.89
N ASP A 4 -10.82 -12.71 -3.07
CA ASP A 4 -11.55 -11.49 -3.42
C ASP A 4 -10.57 -10.33 -3.52
N THR A 5 -10.63 -9.60 -4.62
CA THR A 5 -9.74 -8.45 -4.81
C THR A 5 -9.93 -7.38 -3.74
N ARG A 6 -11.12 -7.31 -3.14
CA ARG A 6 -11.37 -6.39 -2.03
C ARG A 6 -10.56 -6.77 -0.79
N ILE A 7 -10.37 -8.07 -0.57
CA ILE A 7 -9.54 -8.53 0.54
C ILE A 7 -8.08 -8.18 0.29
N VAL A 8 -7.63 -8.36 -0.94
CA VAL A 8 -6.26 -8.02 -1.33
C VAL A 8 -6.02 -6.53 -1.14
N ALA A 9 -6.93 -5.70 -1.65
CA ALA A 9 -6.80 -4.25 -1.55
C ALA A 9 -6.83 -3.80 -0.08
N SER A 10 -7.72 -4.36 0.70
CA SER A 10 -7.84 -4.02 2.12
C SER A 10 -6.58 -4.40 2.89
N THR A 11 -6.05 -5.58 2.61
CA THR A 11 -4.81 -6.03 3.26
C THR A 11 -3.64 -5.13 2.90
N ALA A 12 -3.53 -4.77 1.62
CA ALA A 12 -2.49 -3.88 1.14
C ALA A 12 -2.61 -2.50 1.79
N GLN A 13 -3.83 -1.98 1.87
CA GLN A 13 -4.08 -0.68 2.47
C GLN A 13 -3.69 -0.66 3.94
N ASN A 14 -4.08 -1.69 4.68
CA ASN A 14 -3.74 -1.78 6.09
C ASN A 14 -2.23 -1.88 6.31
N ALA A 15 -1.57 -2.70 5.51
CA ALA A 15 -0.13 -2.86 5.62
C ALA A 15 0.59 -1.55 5.33
N ALA A 16 0.18 -0.87 4.26
CA ALA A 16 0.78 0.40 3.88
C ALA A 16 0.52 1.48 4.93
N ASN A 17 -0.69 1.52 5.44
CA ASN A 17 -1.07 2.51 6.44
C ASN A 17 -0.22 2.36 7.71
N THR A 18 -0.02 1.12 8.14
CA THR A 18 0.80 0.83 9.32
C THR A 18 2.27 1.17 9.07
N ALA A 19 2.80 0.77 7.93
CA ALA A 19 4.20 1.00 7.61
C ALA A 19 4.52 2.49 7.41
N ALA A 20 3.58 3.20 6.81
CA ALA A 20 3.74 4.64 6.57
C ALA A 20 3.45 5.47 7.82
N ASN A 21 2.73 4.88 8.77
CA ASN A 21 2.35 5.56 10.00
C ASN A 21 1.55 6.84 9.72
N VAL A 22 0.57 6.72 8.84
CA VAL A 22 -0.31 7.83 8.48
C VAL A 22 -1.72 7.56 8.98
N PRO A 23 -2.54 8.59 9.17
CA PRO A 23 -3.93 8.40 9.58
C PRO A 23 -4.75 7.66 8.53
N ASP A 24 -5.84 7.06 8.97
CA ASP A 24 -6.77 6.42 8.05
C ASP A 24 -7.25 7.42 7.01
N GLY A 25 -7.42 6.94 5.81
CA GLY A 25 -7.85 7.80 4.72
C GLY A 25 -6.71 8.37 3.90
N HIS A 26 -5.48 8.25 4.35
CA HIS A 26 -4.30 8.72 3.61
C HIS A 26 -3.71 7.65 2.71
N THR A 27 -4.21 6.43 2.79
CA THR A 27 -3.72 5.31 1.99
C THR A 27 -4.85 4.74 1.17
N THR A 28 -4.61 4.54 -0.12
CA THR A 28 -5.56 3.92 -1.03
C THR A 28 -4.88 2.76 -1.74
N ALA A 29 -5.56 1.63 -1.81
CA ALA A 29 -5.04 0.48 -2.52
C ALA A 29 -6.07 -0.01 -3.53
N VAL A 30 -5.59 -0.34 -4.72
CA VAL A 30 -6.43 -0.89 -5.79
C VAL A 30 -5.78 -2.17 -6.27
N SER A 31 -6.57 -3.24 -6.32
CA SER A 31 -6.10 -4.52 -6.82
C SER A 31 -6.76 -4.81 -8.16
N ARG A 32 -5.95 -5.11 -9.17
CA ARG A 32 -6.42 -5.46 -10.51
C ARG A 32 -5.70 -6.72 -10.95
N GLY A 33 -6.42 -7.82 -11.02
CA GLY A 33 -5.82 -9.10 -11.33
C GLY A 33 -4.75 -9.43 -10.29
N ARG A 34 -3.50 -9.57 -10.74
CA ARG A 34 -2.38 -9.86 -9.84
C ARG A 34 -1.60 -8.63 -9.43
N ARG A 35 -1.99 -7.46 -9.95
CA ARG A 35 -1.29 -6.22 -9.63
C ARG A 35 -1.99 -5.51 -8.50
N THR A 36 -1.23 -4.96 -7.59
CA THR A 36 -1.76 -4.13 -6.52
C THR A 36 -1.02 -2.80 -6.55
N ASP A 37 -1.78 -1.74 -6.68
CA ASP A 37 -1.25 -0.37 -6.66
C ASP A 37 -1.66 0.29 -5.36
N VAL A 38 -0.70 0.86 -4.65
CA VAL A 38 -0.94 1.53 -3.38
C VAL A 38 -0.48 2.98 -3.50
N ARG A 39 -1.33 3.87 -3.05
CA ARG A 39 -1.01 5.29 -3.00
C ARG A 39 -1.05 5.74 -1.55
N VAL A 40 0.00 6.42 -1.12
CA VAL A 40 0.10 6.96 0.22
C VAL A 40 0.26 8.47 0.13
N VAL A 41 -0.57 9.19 0.86
CA VAL A 41 -0.46 10.64 0.96
C VAL A 41 0.15 10.95 2.33
N PRO A 42 1.39 11.45 2.38
CA PRO A 42 2.03 11.71 3.66
C PRO A 42 1.37 12.85 4.42
N VAL A 43 1.53 12.81 5.71
CA VAL A 43 1.13 13.93 6.55
C VAL A 43 2.25 14.96 6.51
N SER A 44 1.90 16.23 6.49
CA SER A 44 2.87 17.32 6.44
C SER A 44 3.90 17.18 7.56
N GLY A 45 5.16 17.27 7.20
CA GLY A 45 6.25 17.16 8.15
C GLY A 45 6.63 15.74 8.54
N MET A 46 5.92 14.74 8.01
CA MET A 46 6.19 13.33 8.32
C MET A 46 6.64 12.61 7.05
N PRO A 47 7.93 12.35 6.89
CA PRO A 47 8.40 11.64 5.70
C PRO A 47 7.92 10.19 5.70
N VAL A 48 7.64 9.69 4.52
CA VAL A 48 7.25 8.30 4.32
C VAL A 48 8.32 7.62 3.46
N ASP A 49 8.81 6.50 3.94
CA ASP A 49 9.81 5.71 3.20
C ASP A 49 9.07 4.75 2.27
N GLN A 50 9.11 5.05 0.97
CA GLN A 50 8.41 4.27 -0.04
C GLN A 50 8.87 2.81 -0.05
N ALA A 51 10.17 2.57 0.08
CA ALA A 51 10.69 1.22 0.05
C ALA A 51 10.17 0.40 1.23
N ARG A 52 10.08 1.02 2.38
CA ARG A 52 9.58 0.36 3.58
C ARG A 52 8.11 0.00 3.45
N VAL A 53 7.31 0.91 2.89
CA VAL A 53 5.89 0.66 2.65
C VAL A 53 5.73 -0.46 1.64
N GLU A 54 6.51 -0.42 0.57
CA GLU A 54 6.44 -1.45 -0.45
C GLU A 54 6.78 -2.83 0.11
N ASP A 55 7.84 -2.91 0.91
CA ASP A 55 8.23 -4.18 1.53
C ASP A 55 7.13 -4.71 2.45
N ALA A 56 6.52 -3.84 3.23
CA ALA A 56 5.45 -4.24 4.14
C ALA A 56 4.23 -4.76 3.37
N VAL A 57 3.85 -4.08 2.31
CA VAL A 57 2.71 -4.50 1.49
C VAL A 57 3.02 -5.82 0.80
N ARG A 58 4.21 -5.92 0.22
CA ARG A 58 4.63 -7.13 -0.47
C ARG A 58 4.62 -8.34 0.46
N ASP A 59 5.14 -8.14 1.65
CA ASP A 59 5.21 -9.21 2.64
C ASP A 59 3.82 -9.69 3.03
N ARG A 60 2.93 -8.75 3.30
CA ARG A 60 1.57 -9.10 3.72
C ARG A 60 0.79 -9.79 2.59
N LEU A 61 0.92 -9.30 1.37
CA LEU A 61 0.22 -9.92 0.25
C LEU A 61 0.78 -11.30 -0.07
N SER A 62 2.08 -11.50 0.10
CA SER A 62 2.69 -12.80 -0.10
C SER A 62 2.18 -13.84 0.89
N GLN A 63 1.74 -13.40 2.06
CA GLN A 63 1.15 -14.30 3.05
C GLN A 63 -0.23 -14.79 2.60
N LEU A 64 -0.93 -14.02 1.79
CA LEU A 64 -2.20 -14.45 1.21
C LEU A 64 -1.95 -15.38 0.03
N ASP A 65 -1.09 -14.95 -0.89
CA ASP A 65 -0.71 -15.70 -2.08
C ASP A 65 0.54 -15.02 -2.63
N GLU A 66 1.61 -15.79 -2.76
CA GLU A 66 2.89 -15.20 -3.19
C GLU A 66 2.82 -14.53 -4.55
N ARG A 67 1.84 -14.89 -5.38
CA ARG A 67 1.66 -14.23 -6.67
C ARG A 67 1.28 -12.77 -6.53
N PHE A 68 0.54 -12.41 -5.48
CA PHE A 68 0.15 -11.03 -5.24
C PHE A 68 1.32 -10.19 -4.75
N GLY A 69 2.30 -10.80 -4.09
CA GLY A 69 3.46 -10.08 -3.62
C GLY A 69 4.43 -9.68 -4.71
N LYS A 70 4.32 -10.29 -5.90
CA LYS A 70 5.27 -10.04 -6.99
C LYS A 70 4.97 -8.76 -7.77
N HIS A 71 3.74 -8.30 -7.74
CA HIS A 71 3.31 -7.16 -8.56
C HIS A 71 2.70 -6.08 -7.66
N VAL A 72 3.52 -5.57 -6.77
CA VAL A 72 3.11 -4.50 -5.86
C VAL A 72 3.82 -3.23 -6.31
N ARG A 73 3.06 -2.17 -6.46
CA ARG A 73 3.60 -0.86 -6.77
C ARG A 73 3.09 0.12 -5.72
N VAL A 74 4.00 0.82 -5.10
CA VAL A 74 3.67 1.81 -4.09
C VAL A 74 4.10 3.18 -4.60
N HIS A 75 3.18 4.12 -4.55
CA HIS A 75 3.43 5.50 -4.92
C HIS A 75 3.19 6.37 -3.69
N VAL A 76 4.22 7.04 -3.22
CA VAL A 76 4.10 8.00 -2.14
C VAL A 76 4.03 9.37 -2.79
N GLU A 77 2.90 10.04 -2.64
CA GLU A 77 2.73 11.37 -3.22
C GLU A 77 3.58 12.36 -2.43
N GLU A 78 4.12 13.32 -3.14
CA GLU A 78 4.75 14.42 -2.48
C GLU A 78 3.67 15.20 -1.78
N ASN A 79 3.91 15.45 -0.53
CA ASN A 79 3.00 16.28 0.19
C ASN A 79 3.16 17.67 -0.34
N GLY A 80 2.26 18.02 -0.96
CA GLY A 80 2.34 19.19 -1.55
C GLY A 80 2.60 20.31 -0.70
N THR A 81 2.81 20.28 -0.43
CA THR A 81 3.08 21.32 -0.18
C THR A 81 2.59 22.36 -0.64
N LEU A 82 1.98 22.60 -0.76
CA LEU A 82 1.62 23.40 -1.09
C LEU A 82 1.73 24.11 -1.04
N SER A 83 1.78 24.25 -1.15
CA SER A 83 1.88 24.79 -0.98
C SER A 83 1.55 25.53 -1.03
#